data_7c4cce3e3042342d1d665c2f8bdea9fa
#
_entry.id   7c4cce3e3042342d1d665c2f8bdea9fa
#
_cell.length_a   1.000
_cell.length_b   1.000
_cell.length_c   1.000
_cell.angle_alpha   90.00
_cell.angle_beta   90.00
_cell.angle_gamma   90.00
#
_symmetry.space_group_name_H-M   'P 1'
#
loop_
_entity.id
_entity.type
_entity.pdbx_description
1 polymer ?
#
loop_
_entity_poly.entity_id
_entity_poly.type
_entity_poly.pdbx_seq_one_letter_code
_entity_poly.pdbx_strand_id
1 'polypeptide(L)'
;MIKEGRQYPDSVTIEGQVYDFERILKDDFFSVNVLYQNQSGQRYVLKLSDFRFLLGWLLRPVAGWISRREYRIYQMVADLPGIPALGPRYGRRGYLHAFIEGKTLHEIEKDIREQFHVVVGHPDFGAHATCLAPDFFDQLMGLVQEIHHRRIFYADMNKRGNIICATDGNPYLIDFQICLHFPRRSGFWGSLQET
;
A
#
# COMPACT_ATOMS: atom_id res chain seq x y z
N MET A 1 18.90 -5.93 24.36
CA MET A 1 17.97 -4.80 24.62
C MET A 1 16.65 -5.15 23.96
N ILE A 2 15.68 -5.62 24.74
CA ILE A 2 14.34 -5.99 24.27
C ILE A 2 13.64 -4.67 23.93
N LYS A 3 13.31 -4.45 22.66
CA LYS A 3 12.43 -3.35 22.27
C LYS A 3 11.05 -3.64 22.86
N GLU A 4 10.65 -2.89 23.88
CA GLU A 4 9.26 -2.88 24.32
C GLU A 4 8.41 -2.48 23.10
N GLY A 5 7.74 -3.50 22.52
CA GLY A 5 6.83 -3.31 21.39
C GLY A 5 5.61 -2.53 21.86
N ARG A 6 5.09 -1.62 21.02
CA ARG A 6 3.76 -1.04 21.23
C ARG A 6 2.76 -2.19 21.39
N GLN A 7 1.99 -2.14 22.47
CA GLN A 7 0.80 -2.98 22.59
C GLN A 7 -0.29 -2.35 21.71
N TYR A 8 -0.70 -3.08 20.70
CA TYR A 8 -1.88 -2.76 19.91
C TYR A 8 -3.08 -3.44 20.57
N PRO A 9 -4.28 -2.84 20.51
CA PRO A 9 -5.46 -3.45 21.11
C PRO A 9 -5.73 -4.83 20.50
N ASP A 10 -6.11 -5.79 21.34
CA ASP A 10 -6.46 -7.15 20.91
C ASP A 10 -7.64 -7.15 19.95
N SER A 11 -8.48 -6.12 20.01
CA SER A 11 -9.55 -5.90 19.03
C SER A 11 -9.80 -4.39 18.80
N VAL A 12 -10.30 -4.06 17.61
CA VAL A 12 -10.76 -2.72 17.26
C VAL A 12 -12.17 -2.79 16.69
N THR A 13 -13.00 -1.80 17.04
CA THR A 13 -14.34 -1.68 16.45
C THR A 13 -14.35 -0.50 15.48
N ILE A 14 -14.70 -0.76 14.23
CA ILE A 14 -14.75 0.23 13.16
C ILE A 14 -16.10 0.08 12.44
N GLU A 15 -16.89 1.16 12.42
CA GLU A 15 -18.24 1.18 11.83
C GLU A 15 -19.15 0.03 12.33
N GLY A 16 -19.02 -0.29 13.64
CA GLY A 16 -19.82 -1.34 14.28
C GLY A 16 -19.32 -2.76 14.06
N GLN A 17 -18.30 -2.96 13.25
CA GLN A 17 -17.67 -4.26 13.01
C GLN A 17 -16.42 -4.43 13.89
N VAL A 18 -16.30 -5.61 14.52
CA VAL A 18 -15.15 -5.97 15.36
C VAL A 18 -14.10 -6.67 14.52
N TYR A 19 -12.85 -6.28 14.73
CA TYR A 19 -11.67 -6.84 14.10
C TYR A 19 -10.68 -7.26 15.18
N ASP A 20 -10.29 -8.52 15.20
CA ASP A 20 -9.38 -9.09 16.17
C ASP A 20 -7.94 -9.03 15.68
N PHE A 21 -7.01 -8.71 16.59
CA PHE A 21 -5.59 -8.61 16.27
C PHE A 21 -5.02 -9.97 15.87
N GLU A 22 -4.25 -9.99 14.80
CA GLU A 22 -3.50 -11.18 14.38
C GLU A 22 -1.99 -10.98 14.59
N ARG A 23 -1.41 -9.98 13.95
CA ARG A 23 0.01 -9.67 14.06
C ARG A 23 0.38 -8.29 13.51
N ILE A 24 1.57 -7.82 13.82
CA ILE A 24 2.17 -6.63 13.21
C ILE A 24 2.88 -7.06 11.94
N LEU A 25 2.53 -6.43 10.80
CA LEU A 25 3.19 -6.67 9.51
C LEU A 25 4.43 -5.79 9.37
N LYS A 26 4.31 -4.52 9.78
CA LYS A 26 5.37 -3.53 9.64
C LYS A 26 5.24 -2.49 10.74
N ASP A 27 6.37 -2.08 11.30
CA ASP A 27 6.44 -1.06 12.32
C ASP A 27 7.61 -0.11 12.02
N ASP A 28 7.34 0.89 11.19
CA ASP A 28 8.31 1.88 10.75
C ASP A 28 8.26 3.15 11.62
N PHE A 29 9.20 4.05 11.34
CA PHE A 29 9.29 5.36 11.98
C PHE A 29 8.03 6.24 11.73
N PHE A 30 7.41 6.14 10.56
CA PHE A 30 6.30 7.00 10.11
C PHE A 30 4.93 6.31 10.16
N SER A 31 4.89 4.98 10.11
CA SER A 31 3.64 4.22 10.02
C SER A 31 3.79 2.82 10.61
N VAL A 32 2.65 2.28 10.99
CA VAL A 32 2.49 0.92 11.42
C VAL A 32 1.39 0.25 10.61
N ASN A 33 1.63 -0.97 10.19
CA ASN A 33 0.66 -1.83 9.53
C ASN A 33 0.39 -3.04 10.43
N VAL A 34 -0.85 -3.17 10.88
CA VAL A 34 -1.29 -4.24 11.76
C VAL A 34 -2.32 -5.09 11.04
N LEU A 35 -2.16 -6.40 11.08
CA LEU A 35 -3.10 -7.35 10.53
C LEU A 35 -4.18 -7.65 11.56
N TYR A 36 -5.42 -7.50 11.13
CA TYR A 36 -6.63 -7.82 11.88
C TYR A 36 -7.52 -8.74 11.08
N GLN A 37 -8.33 -9.52 11.76
CA GLN A 37 -9.32 -10.41 11.16
C GLN A 37 -10.72 -10.04 11.66
N ASN A 38 -11.71 -10.02 10.79
CA ASN A 38 -13.10 -9.85 11.20
C ASN A 38 -13.74 -11.18 11.60
N GLN A 39 -14.96 -11.14 12.13
CA GLN A 39 -15.70 -12.32 12.59
C GLN A 39 -16.02 -13.33 11.47
N SER A 40 -16.01 -12.91 10.21
CA SER A 40 -16.18 -13.78 9.04
C SER A 40 -14.87 -14.37 8.51
N GLY A 41 -13.75 -14.16 9.21
CA GLY A 41 -12.46 -14.70 8.83
C GLY A 41 -11.72 -13.88 7.75
N GLN A 42 -12.29 -12.76 7.31
CA GLN A 42 -11.62 -11.89 6.34
C GLN A 42 -10.55 -11.06 7.02
N ARG A 43 -9.38 -10.96 6.38
CA ARG A 43 -8.22 -10.25 6.90
C ARG A 43 -8.07 -8.86 6.31
N TYR A 44 -7.69 -7.92 7.17
CA TYR A 44 -7.52 -6.50 6.84
C TYR A 44 -6.24 -5.96 7.45
N VAL A 45 -5.60 -5.06 6.74
CA VAL A 45 -4.47 -4.28 7.24
C VAL A 45 -4.99 -2.96 7.78
N LEU A 46 -4.79 -2.70 9.07
CA LEU A 46 -4.97 -1.39 9.65
C LEU A 46 -3.65 -0.62 9.51
N LYS A 47 -3.63 0.35 8.61
CA LYS A 47 -2.50 1.27 8.46
C LYS A 47 -2.70 2.49 9.35
N LEU A 48 -1.73 2.74 10.23
CA LEU A 48 -1.71 3.87 11.16
C LEU A 48 -0.52 4.78 10.85
N SER A 49 -0.76 6.06 10.59
CA SER A 49 0.29 7.07 10.49
C SER A 49 0.61 7.59 11.88
N ASP A 50 1.85 7.39 12.34
CA ASP A 50 2.29 7.81 13.66
C ASP A 50 3.81 8.05 13.67
N PHE A 51 4.22 9.21 14.19
CA PHE A 51 5.63 9.57 14.26
C PHE A 51 6.27 9.06 15.55
N ARG A 52 7.36 8.29 15.41
CA ARG A 52 8.11 7.69 16.52
C ARG A 52 9.26 8.58 16.97
N PHE A 53 9.00 9.71 17.64
CA PHE A 53 10.06 10.38 18.38
C PHE A 53 9.55 11.22 19.54
N LEU A 54 10.47 11.74 20.37
CA LEU A 54 10.19 12.34 21.67
C LEU A 54 9.14 13.46 21.63
N LEU A 55 9.00 14.17 20.52
CA LEU A 55 8.01 15.21 20.25
C LEU A 55 6.93 14.80 19.22
N GLY A 56 6.78 13.50 18.97
CA GLY A 56 5.82 12.98 17.97
C GLY A 56 4.37 13.40 18.21
N TRP A 57 4.01 13.72 19.46
CA TRP A 57 2.70 14.24 19.79
C TRP A 57 2.41 15.60 19.14
N LEU A 58 3.42 16.45 18.94
CA LEU A 58 3.30 17.73 18.23
C LEU A 58 3.02 17.53 16.74
N LEU A 59 3.47 16.41 16.16
CA LEU A 59 3.27 16.08 14.75
C LEU A 59 1.99 15.26 14.48
N ARG A 60 1.17 14.99 15.49
CA ARG A 60 -0.12 14.30 15.31
C ARG A 60 -1.04 14.95 14.25
N PRO A 61 -1.14 16.30 14.15
CA PRO A 61 -1.91 16.92 13.08
C PRO A 61 -1.36 16.62 11.71
N VAL A 62 -0.01 16.61 11.56
CA VAL A 62 0.69 16.29 10.30
C VAL A 62 0.44 14.82 9.92
N ALA A 63 0.57 13.89 10.88
CA ALA A 63 0.24 12.49 10.67
C ALA A 63 -1.21 12.30 10.19
N GLY A 64 -2.15 13.02 10.80
CA GLY A 64 -3.55 13.02 10.39
C GLY A 64 -3.78 13.61 8.99
N TRP A 65 -3.01 14.62 8.60
CA TRP A 65 -3.06 15.20 7.25
C TRP A 65 -2.50 14.23 6.21
N ILE A 66 -1.35 13.60 6.48
CA ILE A 66 -0.72 12.58 5.61
C ILE A 66 -1.68 11.41 5.40
N SER A 67 -2.22 10.83 6.49
CA SER A 67 -3.17 9.73 6.41
C SER A 67 -4.44 10.09 5.61
N ARG A 68 -4.94 11.32 5.77
CA ARG A 68 -6.12 11.79 5.06
C ARG A 68 -5.85 11.98 3.57
N ARG A 69 -4.66 12.50 3.23
CA ARG A 69 -4.21 12.67 1.85
C ARG A 69 -4.01 11.33 1.16
N GLU A 70 -3.33 10.39 1.81
CA GLU A 70 -3.14 9.03 1.32
C GLU A 70 -4.47 8.33 1.08
N TYR A 71 -5.39 8.38 2.05
CA TYR A 71 -6.73 7.79 1.92
C TYR A 71 -7.50 8.34 0.71
N ARG A 72 -7.44 9.66 0.47
CA ARG A 72 -8.08 10.28 -0.71
C ARG A 72 -7.48 9.77 -2.01
N ILE A 73 -6.16 9.65 -2.10
CA ILE A 73 -5.48 9.10 -3.28
C ILE A 73 -5.90 7.65 -3.49
N TYR A 74 -5.93 6.88 -2.40
CA TYR A 74 -6.36 5.49 -2.45
C TYR A 74 -7.81 5.37 -2.96
N GLN A 75 -8.75 6.20 -2.47
CA GLN A 75 -10.13 6.23 -2.97
C GLN A 75 -10.22 6.46 -4.48
N MET A 76 -9.29 7.22 -5.05
CA MET A 76 -9.27 7.52 -6.49
C MET A 76 -8.82 6.34 -7.35
N VAL A 77 -8.23 5.30 -6.76
CA VAL A 77 -7.69 4.13 -7.46
C VAL A 77 -8.27 2.80 -6.95
N ALA A 78 -9.14 2.84 -5.95
CA ALA A 78 -9.65 1.65 -5.25
C ALA A 78 -10.51 0.72 -6.13
N ASP A 79 -10.99 1.19 -7.26
CA ASP A 79 -11.74 0.40 -8.26
C ASP A 79 -10.85 -0.31 -9.28
N LEU A 80 -9.54 -0.03 -9.28
CA LEU A 80 -8.62 -0.68 -10.21
C LEU A 80 -8.29 -2.10 -9.76
N PRO A 81 -8.28 -3.08 -10.69
CA PRO A 81 -7.75 -4.41 -10.40
C PRO A 81 -6.26 -4.29 -10.03
N GLY A 82 -5.81 -5.05 -9.03
CA GLY A 82 -4.44 -4.94 -8.50
C GLY A 82 -4.27 -3.85 -7.42
N ILE A 83 -5.36 -3.22 -6.98
CA ILE A 83 -5.40 -2.38 -5.76
C ILE A 83 -6.23 -3.13 -4.71
N PRO A 84 -5.71 -3.34 -3.47
CA PRO A 84 -6.48 -3.98 -2.42
C PRO A 84 -7.76 -3.18 -2.11
N ALA A 85 -8.87 -3.86 -1.85
CA ALA A 85 -10.12 -3.18 -1.53
C ALA A 85 -9.94 -2.24 -0.32
N LEU A 86 -10.33 -0.97 -0.51
CA LEU A 86 -10.23 0.05 0.52
C LEU A 86 -11.38 -0.11 1.52
N GLY A 87 -11.04 -0.17 2.80
CA GLY A 87 -11.97 -0.20 3.91
C GLY A 87 -12.17 1.17 4.56
N PRO A 88 -12.91 1.23 5.67
CA PRO A 88 -13.24 2.45 6.36
C PRO A 88 -12.02 3.08 7.05
N ARG A 89 -12.18 4.35 7.42
CA ARG A 89 -11.19 5.07 8.21
C ARG A 89 -11.22 4.65 9.68
N TYR A 90 -10.05 4.60 10.29
CA TYR A 90 -9.87 4.45 11.73
C TYR A 90 -9.40 5.77 12.34
N GLY A 91 -10.32 6.49 12.96
CA GLY A 91 -10.05 7.80 13.53
C GLY A 91 -9.46 8.80 12.54
N ARG A 92 -8.52 9.63 13.01
CA ARG A 92 -7.90 10.68 12.19
C ARG A 92 -6.65 10.23 11.43
N ARG A 93 -6.01 9.13 11.86
CA ARG A 93 -4.65 8.76 11.45
C ARG A 93 -4.55 7.36 10.84
N GLY A 94 -5.65 6.66 10.65
CA GLY A 94 -5.65 5.31 10.11
C GLY A 94 -6.77 5.01 9.14
N TYR A 95 -6.64 3.88 8.47
CA TYR A 95 -7.65 3.29 7.62
C TYR A 95 -7.37 1.80 7.44
N LEU A 96 -8.41 1.06 7.09
CA LEU A 96 -8.32 -0.35 6.71
C LEU A 96 -8.18 -0.50 5.20
N HIS A 97 -7.52 -1.57 4.78
CA HIS A 97 -7.64 -2.13 3.44
C HIS A 97 -7.57 -3.65 3.51
N ALA A 98 -8.09 -4.34 2.49
CA ALA A 98 -8.02 -5.79 2.42
C ALA A 98 -6.56 -6.26 2.47
N PHE A 99 -6.32 -7.35 3.19
CA PHE A 99 -5.03 -8.03 3.18
C PHE A 99 -4.93 -8.90 1.92
N ILE A 100 -3.82 -8.81 1.22
CA ILE A 100 -3.52 -9.64 0.05
C ILE A 100 -2.59 -10.77 0.49
N GLU A 101 -3.06 -11.99 0.33
CA GLU A 101 -2.25 -13.20 0.53
C GLU A 101 -1.19 -13.28 -0.55
N GLY A 102 0.06 -13.41 -0.16
CA GLY A 102 1.17 -13.52 -1.11
C GLY A 102 2.50 -13.07 -0.51
N LYS A 103 3.47 -12.86 -1.38
CA LYS A 103 4.79 -12.34 -1.04
C LYS A 103 5.04 -11.03 -1.75
N THR A 104 5.78 -10.13 -1.11
CA THR A 104 6.27 -8.93 -1.79
C THR A 104 7.30 -9.30 -2.86
N LEU A 105 7.39 -8.51 -3.91
CA LEU A 105 8.41 -8.68 -4.94
C LEU A 105 9.83 -8.59 -4.36
N HIS A 106 9.99 -7.84 -3.25
CA HIS A 106 11.25 -7.77 -2.51
C HIS A 106 11.62 -9.13 -1.86
N GLU A 107 10.64 -9.81 -1.25
CA GLU A 107 10.87 -11.14 -0.65
C GLU A 107 11.17 -12.18 -1.72
N ILE A 108 10.42 -12.17 -2.83
CA ILE A 108 10.66 -13.07 -3.96
C ILE A 108 12.06 -12.85 -4.55
N GLU A 109 12.44 -11.61 -4.80
CA GLU A 109 13.78 -11.29 -5.32
C GLU A 109 14.88 -11.70 -4.33
N LYS A 110 14.67 -11.50 -3.03
CA LYS A 110 15.62 -11.91 -2.01
C LYS A 110 15.83 -13.43 -2.04
N ASP A 111 14.76 -14.21 -2.07
CA ASP A 111 14.81 -15.68 -2.13
C ASP A 111 15.58 -16.15 -3.41
N ILE A 112 15.25 -15.56 -4.58
CA ILE A 112 15.90 -15.89 -5.85
C ILE A 112 17.38 -15.47 -5.85
N ARG A 113 17.70 -14.29 -5.35
CA ARG A 113 19.08 -13.80 -5.29
C ARG A 113 19.96 -14.65 -4.37
N GLU A 114 19.43 -15.08 -3.25
CA GLU A 114 20.17 -15.95 -2.31
C GLU A 114 20.46 -17.32 -2.92
N GLN A 115 19.55 -17.83 -3.77
CA GLN A 115 19.67 -19.17 -4.34
C GLN A 115 20.36 -19.22 -5.71
N PHE A 116 20.12 -18.21 -6.57
CA PHE A 116 20.54 -18.21 -7.98
C PHE A 116 21.41 -17.02 -8.37
N HIS A 117 21.63 -16.04 -7.47
CA HIS A 117 22.33 -14.77 -7.73
C HIS A 117 21.69 -13.90 -8.84
N VAL A 118 20.37 -14.06 -9.06
CA VAL A 118 19.57 -13.36 -10.07
C VAL A 118 18.68 -12.32 -9.38
N VAL A 119 18.50 -11.16 -10.01
CA VAL A 119 17.69 -10.04 -9.50
C VAL A 119 16.63 -9.63 -10.52
N VAL A 120 15.63 -8.87 -10.09
CA VAL A 120 14.63 -8.27 -10.98
C VAL A 120 15.33 -7.44 -12.07
N GLY A 121 14.95 -7.69 -13.33
CA GLY A 121 15.58 -7.09 -14.52
C GLY A 121 16.65 -7.96 -15.17
N HIS A 122 17.09 -9.04 -14.53
CA HIS A 122 17.92 -10.05 -15.19
C HIS A 122 17.05 -10.90 -16.14
N PRO A 123 17.53 -11.28 -17.35
CA PRO A 123 16.75 -12.10 -18.30
C PRO A 123 16.19 -13.38 -17.70
N ASP A 124 16.95 -14.04 -16.84
CA ASP A 124 16.57 -15.32 -16.23
C ASP A 124 15.68 -15.15 -14.98
N PHE A 125 15.37 -13.93 -14.54
CA PHE A 125 14.55 -13.71 -13.32
C PHE A 125 13.20 -14.41 -13.42
N GLY A 126 12.51 -14.29 -14.56
CA GLY A 126 11.21 -14.92 -14.79
C GLY A 126 11.24 -16.45 -14.71
N ALA A 127 12.34 -17.08 -15.13
CA ALA A 127 12.49 -18.53 -15.04
C ALA A 127 12.58 -19.04 -13.60
N HIS A 128 13.08 -18.22 -12.68
CA HIS A 128 13.19 -18.55 -11.23
C HIS A 128 12.00 -18.04 -10.42
N ALA A 129 11.29 -17.02 -10.89
CA ALA A 129 10.14 -16.41 -10.22
C ALA A 129 8.82 -17.13 -10.58
N THR A 130 8.76 -18.44 -10.40
CA THR A 130 7.63 -19.31 -10.83
C THR A 130 6.29 -18.99 -10.12
N CYS A 131 6.30 -18.21 -9.06
CA CYS A 131 5.08 -17.76 -8.41
C CYS A 131 4.43 -16.55 -9.11
N LEU A 132 5.12 -15.89 -10.03
CA LEU A 132 4.56 -14.77 -10.80
C LEU A 132 3.75 -15.32 -11.98
N ALA A 133 2.61 -14.68 -12.28
CA ALA A 133 1.90 -14.92 -13.53
C ALA A 133 2.80 -14.57 -14.74
N PRO A 134 2.66 -15.23 -15.89
CA PRO A 134 3.50 -14.97 -17.05
C PRO A 134 3.52 -13.52 -17.53
N ASP A 135 2.41 -12.81 -17.32
CA ASP A 135 2.18 -11.41 -17.70
C ASP A 135 2.21 -10.45 -16.49
N PHE A 136 2.77 -10.89 -15.36
CA PHE A 136 2.83 -10.13 -14.10
C PHE A 136 3.32 -8.69 -14.29
N PHE A 137 4.41 -8.50 -15.00
CA PHE A 137 4.99 -7.18 -15.21
C PHE A 137 4.16 -6.33 -16.19
N ASP A 138 3.53 -6.95 -17.18
CA ASP A 138 2.63 -6.25 -18.11
C ASP A 138 1.37 -5.78 -17.37
N GLN A 139 0.78 -6.60 -16.51
CA GLN A 139 -0.32 -6.22 -15.63
C GLN A 139 0.07 -5.08 -14.70
N LEU A 140 1.26 -5.18 -14.05
CA LEU A 140 1.77 -4.13 -13.17
C LEU A 140 1.96 -2.81 -13.92
N MET A 141 2.53 -2.84 -15.12
CA MET A 141 2.72 -1.65 -15.95
C MET A 141 1.38 -1.06 -16.40
N GLY A 142 0.42 -1.88 -16.78
CA GLY A 142 -0.94 -1.45 -17.09
C GLY A 142 -1.61 -0.76 -15.92
N LEU A 143 -1.50 -1.33 -14.71
CA LEU A 143 -2.01 -0.73 -13.48
C LEU A 143 -1.40 0.66 -13.22
N VAL A 144 -0.08 0.78 -13.37
CA VAL A 144 0.63 2.07 -13.20
C VAL A 144 0.18 3.10 -14.24
N GLN A 145 -0.03 2.69 -15.49
CA GLN A 145 -0.54 3.56 -16.55
C GLN A 145 -1.94 4.08 -16.20
N GLU A 146 -2.84 3.22 -15.70
CA GLU A 146 -4.18 3.62 -15.26
C GLU A 146 -4.12 4.61 -14.09
N ILE A 147 -3.23 4.40 -13.12
CA ILE A 147 -2.98 5.35 -12.03
C ILE A 147 -2.52 6.71 -12.59
N HIS A 148 -1.62 6.70 -13.57
CA HIS A 148 -1.13 7.93 -14.23
C HIS A 148 -2.23 8.62 -15.05
N HIS A 149 -3.10 7.87 -15.75
CA HIS A 149 -4.26 8.43 -16.44
C HIS A 149 -5.20 9.18 -15.48
N ARG A 150 -5.30 8.74 -14.23
CA ARG A 150 -6.01 9.44 -13.14
C ARG A 150 -5.22 10.63 -12.56
N ARG A 151 -4.11 11.00 -13.21
CA ARG A 151 -3.22 12.09 -12.81
C ARG A 151 -2.60 11.90 -11.43
N ILE A 152 -2.42 10.67 -11.02
CA ILE A 152 -1.71 10.30 -9.81
C ILE A 152 -0.33 9.79 -10.21
N PHE A 153 0.70 10.47 -9.74
CA PHE A 153 2.08 10.03 -9.88
C PHE A 153 2.44 9.14 -8.70
N TYR A 154 2.66 7.86 -8.95
CA TYR A 154 3.12 6.90 -7.95
C TYR A 154 4.63 6.95 -7.85
N ALA A 155 5.15 7.67 -6.84
CA ALA A 155 6.58 7.96 -6.74
C ALA A 155 7.42 6.78 -6.23
N ASP A 156 6.82 5.79 -5.58
CA ASP A 156 7.51 4.70 -4.86
C ASP A 156 7.65 3.40 -5.68
N MET A 157 7.63 3.49 -7.02
CA MET A 157 7.75 2.32 -7.92
C MET A 157 9.04 1.50 -7.70
N ASN A 158 10.11 2.14 -7.21
CA ASN A 158 11.37 1.47 -6.93
C ASN A 158 11.33 0.59 -5.67
N LYS A 159 10.31 0.74 -4.84
CA LYS A 159 10.13 -0.01 -3.61
C LYS A 159 9.42 -1.33 -3.88
N ARG A 160 10.18 -2.37 -4.19
CA ARG A 160 9.67 -3.72 -4.45
C ARG A 160 8.84 -4.31 -3.30
N GLY A 161 9.01 -3.80 -2.08
CA GLY A 161 8.17 -4.13 -0.93
C GLY A 161 6.73 -3.58 -1.01
N ASN A 162 6.46 -2.67 -1.95
CA ASN A 162 5.12 -2.13 -2.19
C ASN A 162 4.37 -2.89 -3.31
N ILE A 163 5.01 -3.89 -3.93
CA ILE A 163 4.43 -4.74 -4.97
C ILE A 163 4.25 -6.12 -4.36
N ILE A 164 3.02 -6.61 -4.30
CA ILE A 164 2.70 -7.95 -3.79
C ILE A 164 2.36 -8.83 -4.99
N CYS A 165 2.99 -9.99 -5.07
CA CYS A 165 2.53 -11.09 -5.89
C CYS A 165 1.53 -11.89 -5.04
N ALA A 166 0.27 -11.86 -5.41
CA ALA A 166 -0.77 -12.61 -4.74
C ALA A 166 -0.64 -14.12 -4.99
N THR A 167 -1.38 -14.93 -4.27
CA THR A 167 -1.34 -16.39 -4.40
C THR A 167 -1.77 -16.90 -5.78
N ASP A 168 -2.51 -16.09 -6.53
CA ASP A 168 -2.89 -16.36 -7.93
C ASP A 168 -1.85 -15.90 -8.96
N GLY A 169 -0.72 -15.34 -8.49
CA GLY A 169 0.38 -14.84 -9.30
C GLY A 169 0.21 -13.40 -9.79
N ASN A 170 -0.92 -12.76 -9.53
CA ASN A 170 -1.21 -11.41 -10.03
C ASN A 170 -0.57 -10.31 -9.15
N PRO A 171 -0.21 -9.15 -9.75
CA PRO A 171 0.38 -8.03 -9.01
C PRO A 171 -0.68 -7.22 -8.25
N TYR A 172 -0.33 -6.84 -7.02
CA TYR A 172 -1.05 -5.82 -6.25
C TYR A 172 -0.09 -4.71 -5.82
N LEU A 173 -0.57 -3.47 -5.89
CA LEU A 173 0.18 -2.28 -5.51
C LEU A 173 -0.38 -1.69 -4.22
N ILE A 174 0.51 -1.41 -3.27
CA ILE A 174 0.19 -0.85 -1.95
C ILE A 174 1.01 0.40 -1.66
N ASP A 175 0.68 1.11 -0.57
CA ASP A 175 1.41 2.27 -0.05
C ASP A 175 1.38 3.51 -0.96
N PHE A 176 0.29 4.28 -0.88
CA PHE A 176 0.08 5.53 -1.64
C PHE A 176 0.54 6.79 -0.90
N GLN A 177 1.36 6.65 0.15
CA GLN A 177 1.72 7.75 1.06
C GLN A 177 2.44 8.90 0.36
N ILE A 178 3.35 8.59 -0.57
CA ILE A 178 4.13 9.61 -1.31
C ILE A 178 3.65 9.87 -2.74
N CYS A 179 2.45 9.38 -3.09
CA CYS A 179 1.85 9.69 -4.39
C CYS A 179 1.47 11.15 -4.50
N LEU A 180 1.57 11.71 -5.70
CA LEU A 180 1.19 13.07 -6.02
C LEU A 180 -0.02 13.08 -6.96
N HIS A 181 -1.06 13.81 -6.60
CA HIS A 181 -2.20 14.03 -7.48
C HIS A 181 -2.14 15.43 -8.11
N PHE A 182 -2.25 15.49 -9.43
CA PHE A 182 -2.25 16.72 -10.24
C PHE A 182 -3.66 16.95 -10.82
N PRO A 183 -4.58 17.61 -10.09
CA PRO A 183 -5.92 17.86 -10.59
C PRO A 183 -5.87 18.72 -11.87
N ARG A 184 -6.85 18.54 -12.79
CA ARG A 184 -7.02 19.49 -13.89
C ARG A 184 -7.22 20.88 -13.29
N ARG A 185 -6.39 21.84 -13.68
CA ARG A 185 -6.71 23.24 -13.46
C ARG A 185 -8.02 23.53 -14.23
N SER A 186 -9.13 23.58 -13.52
CA SER A 186 -10.34 24.23 -14.01
C SER A 186 -10.02 25.72 -14.02
N GLY A 187 -9.60 26.28 -15.12
CA GLY A 187 -9.20 27.68 -15.15
C GLY A 187 -9.01 28.20 -16.55
N PHE A 188 -9.82 29.15 -16.90
CA PHE A 188 -9.62 30.41 -17.66
C PHE A 188 -8.65 30.47 -18.87
N TRP A 189 -7.73 29.53 -19.04
CA TRP A 189 -6.76 29.47 -20.16
C TRP A 189 -7.16 28.49 -21.28
N GLY A 190 -8.25 27.76 -21.13
CA GLY A 190 -8.73 26.79 -22.14
C GLY A 190 -9.52 27.43 -23.31
N SER A 191 -9.87 28.72 -23.23
CA SER A 191 -10.70 29.40 -24.24
C SER A 191 -9.90 30.23 -25.27
N LEU A 192 -8.57 30.19 -25.24
CA LEU A 192 -7.72 30.96 -26.16
C LEU A 192 -7.01 30.11 -27.24
N GLN A 193 -7.37 28.83 -27.38
CA GLN A 193 -6.81 27.95 -28.43
C GLN A 193 -7.84 27.42 -29.44
N GLU A 194 -9.07 27.95 -29.44
CA GLU A 194 -10.07 27.68 -30.49
C GLU A 194 -10.49 29.01 -31.14
N THR A 195 -9.55 29.66 -31.83
CA THR A 195 -9.83 30.65 -32.87
C THR A 195 -8.73 30.58 -33.93
#